data_b8ea97a74d214ebebfe99bdd2df99137
#
_entry.id   b8ea97a74d214ebebfe99bdd2df99137
#
_cell.length_a   1.000
_cell.length_b   1.000
_cell.length_c   1.000
_cell.angle_alpha   90.00
_cell.angle_beta   90.00
_cell.angle_gamma   90.00
#
_symmetry.space_group_name_H-M   'P 1'
#
loop_
_entity.id
_entity.type
_entity.pdbx_description
1 polymer ?
#
loop_
_entity_poly.entity_id
_entity_poly.type
_entity_poly.pdbx_seq_one_letter_code
_entity_poly.pdbx_strand_id
1 'polypeptide(L)'
;MKKQFLLLTALFLCLTTYAQKDEIKAAEKAIKKNDYATAAAEINKADGLISSADDKTKAKFYYLKGETFAGLAKTDPSKENYAKAGEAFNALFDVEKEMGTTKYTELAGPTLNTMVSEISAQGIKSYQDKNYADAKEQLYQVYDLNERDTVFLEYAANAAYLDQDFDLALEYFGSLRELGYTGITTEYSALNSETWERENMGSQTNMD
;
A
#
# COMPACT_ATOMS: atom_id res chain seq x y z
N MET A 1 13.55 -35.59 -31.79
CA MET A 1 13.02 -34.22 -31.83
C MET A 1 12.26 -33.85 -30.57
N LYS A 2 11.27 -34.61 -30.06
CA LYS A 2 10.49 -34.27 -28.84
C LYS A 2 11.35 -34.15 -27.57
N LYS A 3 12.37 -35.01 -27.36
CA LYS A 3 13.26 -34.95 -26.19
C LYS A 3 14.23 -33.77 -26.22
N GLN A 4 14.65 -33.32 -27.38
CA GLN A 4 15.51 -32.13 -27.52
C GLN A 4 14.74 -30.83 -27.32
N PHE A 5 13.46 -30.81 -27.69
CA PHE A 5 12.58 -29.67 -27.45
C PHE A 5 12.29 -29.51 -25.95
N LEU A 6 12.06 -30.61 -25.21
CA LEU A 6 11.88 -30.64 -23.77
C LEU A 6 13.12 -30.16 -22.99
N LEU A 7 14.31 -30.51 -23.46
CA LEU A 7 15.59 -30.07 -22.88
C LEU A 7 15.83 -28.57 -23.10
N LEU A 8 15.49 -28.05 -24.29
CA LEU A 8 15.61 -26.62 -24.58
C LEU A 8 14.64 -25.77 -23.75
N THR A 9 13.38 -26.22 -23.57
CA THR A 9 12.39 -25.54 -22.73
C THR A 9 12.76 -25.56 -21.25
N ALA A 10 13.32 -26.67 -20.75
CA ALA A 10 13.80 -26.75 -19.37
C ALA A 10 15.00 -25.83 -19.10
N LEU A 11 15.91 -25.71 -20.08
CA LEU A 11 17.08 -24.83 -20.01
C LEU A 11 16.67 -23.35 -20.03
N PHE A 12 15.63 -22.99 -20.80
CA PHE A 12 15.11 -21.63 -20.86
C PHE A 12 14.43 -21.23 -19.57
N LEU A 13 13.67 -22.13 -18.92
CA LEU A 13 13.03 -21.92 -17.62
C LEU A 13 14.06 -21.74 -16.49
N CYS A 14 15.19 -22.44 -16.51
CA CYS A 14 16.26 -22.27 -15.52
C CYS A 14 16.97 -20.92 -15.65
N LEU A 15 17.14 -20.38 -16.86
CA LEU A 15 17.83 -19.11 -17.08
C LEU A 15 16.99 -17.91 -16.58
N THR A 16 15.67 -17.97 -16.68
CA THR A 16 14.78 -16.88 -16.23
C THR A 16 14.72 -16.76 -14.72
N THR A 17 14.78 -17.86 -13.96
CA THR A 17 14.77 -17.83 -12.50
C THR A 17 16.08 -17.34 -11.87
N TYR A 18 17.21 -17.51 -12.57
CA TYR A 18 18.51 -16.97 -12.11
C TYR A 18 18.60 -15.46 -12.35
N ALA A 19 18.22 -14.99 -13.55
CA ALA A 19 18.21 -13.58 -13.91
C ALA A 19 17.40 -12.75 -12.90
N GLN A 20 16.16 -13.17 -12.61
CA GLN A 20 15.26 -12.51 -11.67
C GLN A 20 15.85 -12.32 -10.27
N LYS A 21 16.59 -13.31 -9.75
CA LYS A 21 17.21 -13.20 -8.41
C LYS A 21 18.35 -12.18 -8.39
N ASP A 22 19.04 -12.01 -9.49
CA ASP A 22 20.14 -11.05 -9.57
C ASP A 22 19.62 -9.60 -9.67
N GLU A 23 18.54 -9.37 -10.40
CA GLU A 23 17.86 -8.08 -10.47
C GLU A 23 17.26 -7.67 -9.12
N ILE A 24 16.61 -8.60 -8.43
CA ILE A 24 16.09 -8.35 -7.05
C ILE A 24 17.24 -8.01 -6.09
N LYS A 25 18.39 -8.67 -6.17
CA LYS A 25 19.56 -8.33 -5.37
C LYS A 25 20.17 -6.97 -5.75
N ALA A 26 20.17 -6.65 -7.04
CA ALA A 26 20.65 -5.35 -7.52
C ALA A 26 19.77 -4.22 -7.01
N ALA A 27 18.44 -4.38 -7.08
CA ALA A 27 17.48 -3.45 -6.50
C ALA A 27 17.70 -3.25 -4.99
N GLU A 28 17.85 -4.34 -4.23
CA GLU A 28 18.14 -4.28 -2.79
C GLU A 28 19.42 -3.50 -2.46
N LYS A 29 20.46 -3.68 -3.27
CA LYS A 29 21.73 -2.94 -3.12
C LYS A 29 21.57 -1.44 -3.44
N ALA A 30 20.76 -1.12 -4.43
CA ALA A 30 20.48 0.27 -4.81
C ALA A 30 19.66 0.97 -3.71
N ILE A 31 18.63 0.33 -3.18
CA ILE A 31 17.83 0.85 -2.04
C ILE A 31 18.71 1.16 -0.83
N LYS A 32 19.64 0.25 -0.47
CA LYS A 32 20.59 0.47 0.65
C LYS A 32 21.50 1.68 0.45
N LYS A 33 21.62 2.17 -0.79
CA LYS A 33 22.38 3.40 -1.14
C LYS A 33 21.48 4.61 -1.35
N ASN A 34 20.16 4.47 -1.15
CA ASN A 34 19.14 5.44 -1.50
C ASN A 34 19.12 5.80 -3.00
N ASP A 35 19.62 4.91 -3.86
CA ASP A 35 19.58 5.06 -5.32
C ASP A 35 18.30 4.42 -5.86
N TYR A 36 17.19 5.10 -5.62
CA TYR A 36 15.86 4.59 -5.97
C TYR A 36 15.61 4.57 -7.48
N ALA A 37 16.30 5.41 -8.25
CA ALA A 37 16.21 5.39 -9.72
C ALA A 37 16.81 4.09 -10.29
N THR A 38 18.00 3.71 -9.83
CA THR A 38 18.60 2.40 -10.19
C THR A 38 17.75 1.26 -9.66
N ALA A 39 17.22 1.35 -8.43
CA ALA A 39 16.35 0.33 -7.87
C ALA A 39 15.10 0.10 -8.74
N ALA A 40 14.44 1.18 -9.21
CA ALA A 40 13.28 1.10 -10.07
C ALA A 40 13.61 0.42 -11.43
N ALA A 41 14.76 0.72 -12.01
CA ALA A 41 15.18 0.08 -13.24
C ALA A 41 15.36 -1.45 -13.08
N GLU A 42 15.93 -1.89 -11.95
CA GLU A 42 16.10 -3.31 -11.65
C GLU A 42 14.77 -4.01 -11.30
N ILE A 43 13.90 -3.35 -10.52
CA ILE A 43 12.54 -3.82 -10.22
C ILE A 43 11.75 -4.02 -11.50
N ASN A 44 11.77 -3.07 -12.43
CA ASN A 44 11.03 -3.17 -13.70
C ASN A 44 11.52 -4.35 -14.57
N LYS A 45 12.80 -4.71 -14.52
CA LYS A 45 13.32 -5.89 -15.22
C LYS A 45 12.79 -7.19 -14.60
N ALA A 46 12.70 -7.25 -13.27
CA ALA A 46 12.22 -8.43 -12.54
C ALA A 46 10.69 -8.60 -12.64
N ASP A 47 9.92 -7.50 -12.78
CA ASP A 47 8.46 -7.46 -12.70
C ASP A 47 7.79 -8.41 -13.71
N GLY A 48 8.28 -8.45 -14.94
CA GLY A 48 7.75 -9.33 -15.99
C GLY A 48 7.92 -10.83 -15.71
N LEU A 49 8.74 -11.21 -14.73
CA LEU A 49 9.08 -12.60 -14.42
C LEU A 49 8.52 -13.04 -13.05
N ILE A 50 8.03 -12.11 -12.24
CA ILE A 50 7.69 -12.37 -10.83
C ILE A 50 6.54 -13.36 -10.66
N SER A 51 5.59 -13.41 -11.59
CA SER A 51 4.44 -14.31 -11.54
C SER A 51 4.82 -15.79 -11.41
N SER A 52 5.96 -16.18 -11.99
CA SER A 52 6.48 -17.55 -11.96
C SER A 52 7.40 -17.86 -10.78
N ALA A 53 7.69 -16.88 -9.91
CA ALA A 53 8.55 -17.04 -8.77
C ALA A 53 7.88 -17.80 -7.62
N ASP A 54 8.70 -18.35 -6.71
CA ASP A 54 8.21 -18.85 -5.43
C ASP A 54 7.73 -17.68 -4.54
N ASP A 55 6.82 -17.97 -3.60
CA ASP A 55 6.17 -16.94 -2.78
C ASP A 55 7.15 -16.15 -1.90
N LYS A 56 8.23 -16.77 -1.43
CA LYS A 56 9.30 -16.05 -0.70
C LYS A 56 9.99 -15.02 -1.58
N THR A 57 10.20 -15.35 -2.84
CA THR A 57 10.78 -14.45 -3.83
C THR A 57 9.79 -13.34 -4.17
N LYS A 58 8.50 -13.65 -4.35
CA LYS A 58 7.44 -12.67 -4.56
C LYS A 58 7.33 -11.70 -3.39
N ALA A 59 7.25 -12.18 -2.16
CA ALA A 59 7.18 -11.33 -0.98
C ALA A 59 8.37 -10.37 -0.89
N LYS A 60 9.59 -10.87 -1.11
CA LYS A 60 10.78 -10.01 -1.14
C LYS A 60 10.71 -8.98 -2.28
N PHE A 61 10.30 -9.39 -3.47
CA PHE A 61 10.17 -8.51 -4.62
C PHE A 61 9.19 -7.38 -4.35
N TYR A 62 7.97 -7.69 -3.89
CA TYR A 62 6.94 -6.69 -3.60
C TYR A 62 7.36 -5.73 -2.48
N TYR A 63 8.02 -6.23 -1.45
CA TYR A 63 8.63 -5.36 -0.43
C TYR A 63 9.60 -4.36 -1.04
N LEU A 64 10.56 -4.83 -1.85
CA LEU A 64 11.56 -3.96 -2.48
C LEU A 64 10.94 -3.01 -3.51
N LYS A 65 9.89 -3.45 -4.24
CA LYS A 65 9.12 -2.60 -5.16
C LYS A 65 8.45 -1.47 -4.39
N GLY A 66 7.77 -1.77 -3.28
CA GLY A 66 7.16 -0.78 -2.40
C GLY A 66 8.17 0.23 -1.86
N GLU A 67 9.28 -0.23 -1.27
CA GLU A 67 10.37 0.64 -0.77
C GLU A 67 10.98 1.52 -1.87
N THR A 68 11.11 0.97 -3.10
CA THR A 68 11.66 1.72 -4.23
C THR A 68 10.78 2.91 -4.61
N PHE A 69 9.49 2.66 -4.81
CA PHE A 69 8.57 3.71 -5.25
C PHE A 69 8.23 4.68 -4.11
N ALA A 70 8.17 4.22 -2.87
CA ALA A 70 8.11 5.10 -1.70
C ALA A 70 9.34 6.02 -1.59
N GLY A 71 10.52 5.47 -1.88
CA GLY A 71 11.76 6.26 -1.92
C GLY A 71 11.79 7.30 -3.05
N LEU A 72 11.25 6.96 -4.24
CA LEU A 72 11.09 7.92 -5.34
C LEU A 72 10.09 9.01 -4.99
N ALA A 73 8.99 8.68 -4.33
CA ALA A 73 7.97 9.65 -3.92
C ALA A 73 8.51 10.75 -3.00
N LYS A 74 9.60 10.51 -2.27
CA LYS A 74 10.26 11.55 -1.44
C LYS A 74 10.87 12.70 -2.26
N THR A 75 11.30 12.42 -3.49
CA THR A 75 11.90 13.41 -4.38
C THR A 75 10.97 13.84 -5.51
N ASP A 76 10.06 12.98 -5.88
CA ASP A 76 9.00 13.20 -6.87
C ASP A 76 7.69 12.66 -6.30
N PRO A 77 6.95 13.47 -5.52
CA PRO A 77 5.71 13.08 -4.87
C PRO A 77 4.55 12.97 -5.88
N SER A 78 4.77 12.27 -6.99
CA SER A 78 3.76 12.01 -8.00
C SER A 78 2.76 10.97 -7.51
N LYS A 79 1.50 11.11 -7.92
CA LYS A 79 0.44 10.13 -7.71
C LYS A 79 0.87 8.73 -8.16
N GLU A 80 1.62 8.64 -9.26
CA GLU A 80 2.10 7.38 -9.81
C GLU A 80 3.08 6.66 -8.88
N ASN A 81 4.04 7.37 -8.26
CA ASN A 81 4.99 6.76 -7.34
C ASN A 81 4.30 6.23 -6.08
N TYR A 82 3.36 6.98 -5.53
CA TYR A 82 2.58 6.54 -4.38
C TYR A 82 1.69 5.34 -4.72
N ALA A 83 1.00 5.36 -5.87
CA ALA A 83 0.15 4.24 -6.32
C ALA A 83 0.98 2.96 -6.50
N LYS A 84 2.13 3.03 -7.18
CA LYS A 84 3.03 1.87 -7.37
C LYS A 84 3.56 1.32 -6.05
N ALA A 85 3.82 2.18 -5.07
CA ALA A 85 4.23 1.74 -3.74
C ALA A 85 3.08 1.02 -3.01
N GLY A 86 1.86 1.58 -3.06
CA GLY A 86 0.65 1.00 -2.46
C GLY A 86 0.33 -0.37 -3.05
N GLU A 87 0.22 -0.46 -4.38
CA GLU A 87 0.01 -1.73 -5.09
C GLU A 87 1.02 -2.81 -4.68
N ALA A 88 2.30 -2.42 -4.57
CA ALA A 88 3.34 -3.36 -4.19
C ALA A 88 3.20 -3.81 -2.73
N PHE A 89 2.88 -2.92 -1.80
CA PHE A 89 2.66 -3.30 -0.40
C PHE A 89 1.39 -4.14 -0.23
N ASN A 90 0.31 -3.84 -0.93
CA ASN A 90 -0.90 -4.66 -0.91
C ASN A 90 -0.62 -6.08 -1.45
N ALA A 91 0.09 -6.19 -2.58
CA ALA A 91 0.53 -7.49 -3.11
C ALA A 91 1.46 -8.25 -2.14
N LEU A 92 2.33 -7.55 -1.41
CA LEU A 92 3.14 -8.14 -0.34
C LEU A 92 2.26 -8.74 0.75
N PHE A 93 1.27 -7.98 1.25
CA PHE A 93 0.39 -8.41 2.33
C PHE A 93 -0.41 -9.65 1.95
N ASP A 94 -0.90 -9.73 0.71
CA ASP A 94 -1.63 -10.88 0.20
C ASP A 94 -0.73 -12.13 0.15
N VAL A 95 0.47 -12.02 -0.41
CA VAL A 95 1.42 -13.13 -0.49
C VAL A 95 1.83 -13.61 0.91
N GLU A 96 2.14 -12.70 1.83
CA GLU A 96 2.54 -13.10 3.20
C GLU A 96 1.37 -13.65 4.01
N LYS A 97 0.14 -13.20 3.78
CA LYS A 97 -1.07 -13.77 4.35
C LYS A 97 -1.27 -15.22 3.92
N GLU A 98 -1.09 -15.51 2.63
CA GLU A 98 -1.16 -16.88 2.11
C GLU A 98 -0.04 -17.78 2.66
N MET A 99 1.15 -17.22 2.87
CA MET A 99 2.29 -17.91 3.47
C MET A 99 2.19 -18.10 4.99
N GLY A 100 1.28 -17.42 5.68
CA GLY A 100 1.18 -17.39 7.14
C GLY A 100 2.39 -16.71 7.82
N THR A 101 2.93 -15.65 7.22
CA THR A 101 4.09 -14.89 7.73
C THR A 101 3.86 -13.38 7.60
N THR A 102 4.62 -12.56 8.35
CA THR A 102 4.54 -11.09 8.34
C THR A 102 5.91 -10.43 8.20
N LYS A 103 6.92 -11.21 7.80
CA LYS A 103 8.32 -10.77 7.82
C LYS A 103 8.57 -9.46 7.10
N TYR A 104 8.12 -9.34 5.86
CA TYR A 104 8.33 -8.13 5.05
C TYR A 104 7.24 -7.09 5.31
N THR A 105 6.04 -7.50 5.68
CA THR A 105 4.97 -6.61 6.17
C THR A 105 5.44 -5.79 7.37
N GLU A 106 6.09 -6.40 8.36
CA GLU A 106 6.64 -5.70 9.51
C GLU A 106 7.75 -4.71 9.11
N LEU A 107 8.59 -5.07 8.13
CA LEU A 107 9.64 -4.20 7.61
C LEU A 107 9.07 -3.01 6.81
N ALA A 108 7.96 -3.20 6.09
CA ALA A 108 7.30 -2.17 5.30
C ALA A 108 6.51 -1.16 6.16
N GLY A 109 6.10 -1.55 7.36
CA GLY A 109 5.26 -0.77 8.25
C GLY A 109 5.71 0.69 8.44
N PRO A 110 6.97 0.98 8.80
CA PRO A 110 7.44 2.36 8.97
C PRO A 110 7.34 3.20 7.70
N THR A 111 7.65 2.63 6.53
CA THR A 111 7.56 3.32 5.23
C THR A 111 6.11 3.61 4.89
N LEU A 112 5.24 2.62 5.04
CA LEU A 112 3.81 2.76 4.77
C LEU A 112 3.17 3.83 5.69
N ASN A 113 3.47 3.78 7.00
CA ASN A 113 2.96 4.78 7.96
C ASN A 113 3.40 6.20 7.60
N THR A 114 4.62 6.38 7.13
CA THR A 114 5.13 7.69 6.67
C THR A 114 4.34 8.17 5.45
N MET A 115 4.16 7.31 4.45
CA MET A 115 3.39 7.64 3.24
C MET A 115 1.93 7.99 3.57
N VAL A 116 1.27 7.17 4.39
CA VAL A 116 -0.11 7.43 4.85
C VAL A 116 -0.18 8.79 5.56
N SER A 117 0.75 9.08 6.46
CA SER A 117 0.79 10.36 7.19
C SER A 117 0.95 11.56 6.27
N GLU A 118 1.86 11.47 5.29
CA GLU A 118 2.14 12.56 4.35
C GLU A 118 0.95 12.86 3.44
N ILE A 119 0.36 11.82 2.85
CA ILE A 119 -0.75 11.99 1.89
C ILE A 119 -2.04 12.36 2.62
N SER A 120 -2.32 11.76 3.79
CA SER A 120 -3.50 12.10 4.57
C SER A 120 -3.47 13.55 5.04
N ALA A 121 -2.32 14.06 5.46
CA ALA A 121 -2.17 15.46 5.81
C ALA A 121 -2.48 16.39 4.63
N GLN A 122 -2.04 16.04 3.42
CA GLN A 122 -2.36 16.79 2.20
C GLN A 122 -3.86 16.73 1.88
N GLY A 123 -4.47 15.53 1.89
CA GLY A 123 -5.88 15.34 1.60
C GLY A 123 -6.80 16.05 2.60
N ILE A 124 -6.49 15.96 3.89
CA ILE A 124 -7.22 16.67 4.95
C ILE A 124 -7.10 18.20 4.74
N LYS A 125 -5.91 18.68 4.44
CA LYS A 125 -5.70 20.11 4.17
C LYS A 125 -6.52 20.56 2.95
N SER A 126 -6.48 19.84 1.85
CA SER A 126 -7.29 20.13 0.65
C SER A 126 -8.78 20.16 0.97
N TYR A 127 -9.24 19.22 1.80
CA TYR A 127 -10.64 19.18 2.25
C TYR A 127 -11.02 20.41 3.09
N GLN A 128 -10.16 20.81 4.04
CA GLN A 128 -10.36 22.02 4.87
C GLN A 128 -10.34 23.31 4.06
N ASP A 129 -9.48 23.38 3.06
CA ASP A 129 -9.37 24.50 2.12
C ASP A 129 -10.52 24.51 1.10
N LYS A 130 -11.43 23.52 1.17
CA LYS A 130 -12.57 23.31 0.24
C LYS A 130 -12.13 23.01 -1.21
N ASN A 131 -10.90 22.60 -1.40
CA ASN A 131 -10.42 22.07 -2.67
C ASN A 131 -10.80 20.59 -2.76
N TYR A 132 -12.08 20.32 -2.99
CA TYR A 132 -12.62 18.97 -2.93
C TYR A 132 -12.16 18.10 -4.10
N ALA A 133 -11.82 18.71 -5.22
CA ALA A 133 -11.25 18.02 -6.37
C ALA A 133 -9.93 17.31 -6.01
N ASP A 134 -9.00 18.03 -5.37
CA ASP A 134 -7.74 17.43 -4.91
C ASP A 134 -7.98 16.51 -3.70
N ALA A 135 -8.88 16.91 -2.78
CA ALA A 135 -9.14 16.13 -1.57
C ALA A 135 -9.65 14.72 -1.86
N LYS A 136 -10.61 14.56 -2.79
CA LYS A 136 -11.15 13.24 -3.14
C LYS A 136 -10.07 12.31 -3.68
N GLU A 137 -9.15 12.82 -4.50
CA GLU A 137 -8.06 12.04 -5.07
C GLU A 137 -7.01 11.67 -4.03
N GLN A 138 -6.57 12.63 -3.20
CA GLN A 138 -5.57 12.41 -2.18
C GLN A 138 -6.06 11.46 -1.08
N LEU A 139 -7.29 11.63 -0.62
CA LEU A 139 -7.88 10.75 0.39
C LEU A 139 -8.14 9.34 -0.12
N TYR A 140 -8.59 9.20 -1.38
CA TYR A 140 -8.68 7.89 -2.01
C TYR A 140 -7.31 7.21 -2.13
N GLN A 141 -6.27 7.97 -2.45
CA GLN A 141 -4.90 7.46 -2.51
C GLN A 141 -4.42 6.92 -1.15
N VAL A 142 -4.83 7.53 -0.03
CA VAL A 142 -4.53 6.97 1.30
C VAL A 142 -5.22 5.62 1.49
N TYR A 143 -6.48 5.51 1.09
CA TYR A 143 -7.21 4.23 1.11
C TYR A 143 -6.52 3.18 0.24
N ASP A 144 -6.10 3.53 -0.96
CA ASP A 144 -5.39 2.64 -1.90
C ASP A 144 -4.05 2.12 -1.34
N LEU A 145 -3.38 2.92 -0.51
CA LEU A 145 -2.18 2.52 0.22
C LEU A 145 -2.47 1.48 1.32
N ASN A 146 -3.65 1.52 1.91
CA ASN A 146 -4.08 0.63 2.97
C ASN A 146 -5.60 0.42 2.91
N GLU A 147 -6.05 -0.46 2.04
CA GLU A 147 -7.46 -0.79 1.81
C GLU A 147 -8.21 -1.30 3.07
N ARG A 148 -7.48 -1.55 4.16
CA ARG A 148 -8.08 -1.92 5.45
C ARG A 148 -8.62 -0.72 6.21
N ASP A 149 -8.14 0.49 5.91
CA ASP A 149 -8.58 1.72 6.55
C ASP A 149 -9.67 2.41 5.71
N THR A 150 -10.89 1.93 5.86
CA THR A 150 -12.07 2.42 5.13
C THR A 150 -12.47 3.85 5.47
N VAL A 151 -11.91 4.45 6.52
CA VAL A 151 -12.20 5.84 6.92
C VAL A 151 -11.75 6.82 5.83
N PHE A 152 -10.62 6.55 5.16
CA PHE A 152 -10.16 7.41 4.07
C PHE A 152 -11.01 7.27 2.81
N LEU A 153 -11.58 6.09 2.55
CA LEU A 153 -12.57 5.91 1.48
C LEU A 153 -13.86 6.71 1.77
N GLU A 154 -14.31 6.77 3.03
CA GLU A 154 -15.44 7.61 3.43
C GLU A 154 -15.15 9.10 3.20
N TYR A 155 -13.98 9.57 3.62
CA TYR A 155 -13.59 10.97 3.37
C TYR A 155 -13.46 11.29 1.88
N ALA A 156 -12.94 10.37 1.08
CA ALA A 156 -12.88 10.52 -0.38
C ALA A 156 -14.29 10.59 -0.99
N ALA A 157 -15.21 9.73 -0.54
CA ALA A 157 -16.61 9.73 -0.99
C ALA A 157 -17.32 11.06 -0.64
N ASN A 158 -17.11 11.56 0.57
CA ASN A 158 -17.66 12.85 1.00
C ASN A 158 -17.05 14.02 0.20
N ALA A 159 -15.75 13.99 -0.08
CA ALA A 159 -15.09 15.00 -0.90
C ALA A 159 -15.62 14.97 -2.34
N ALA A 160 -15.80 13.78 -2.93
CA ALA A 160 -16.40 13.63 -4.26
C ALA A 160 -17.83 14.20 -4.31
N TYR A 161 -18.65 13.94 -3.29
CA TYR A 161 -19.99 14.51 -3.17
C TYR A 161 -19.97 16.03 -3.10
N LEU A 162 -19.05 16.61 -2.31
CA LEU A 162 -18.92 18.07 -2.16
C LEU A 162 -18.35 18.74 -3.42
N ASP A 163 -17.56 17.99 -4.21
CA ASP A 163 -17.07 18.41 -5.52
C ASP A 163 -18.13 18.28 -6.64
N GLN A 164 -19.33 17.77 -6.30
CA GLN A 164 -20.43 17.48 -7.21
C GLN A 164 -20.09 16.35 -8.22
N ASP A 165 -19.09 15.55 -7.97
CA ASP A 165 -18.78 14.34 -8.71
C ASP A 165 -19.62 13.18 -8.15
N PHE A 166 -20.90 13.21 -8.48
CA PHE A 166 -21.88 12.29 -7.90
C PHE A 166 -21.67 10.84 -8.36
N ASP A 167 -21.14 10.63 -9.55
CA ASP A 167 -20.86 9.30 -10.07
C ASP A 167 -19.75 8.65 -9.25
N LEU A 168 -18.65 9.36 -8.99
CA LEU A 168 -17.56 8.89 -8.16
C LEU A 168 -17.96 8.73 -6.69
N ALA A 169 -18.77 9.65 -6.17
CA ALA A 169 -19.30 9.53 -4.81
C ALA A 169 -20.14 8.25 -4.65
N LEU A 170 -21.01 7.94 -5.62
CA LEU A 170 -21.81 6.71 -5.62
C LEU A 170 -20.93 5.45 -5.70
N GLU A 171 -19.86 5.48 -6.47
CA GLU A 171 -18.89 4.38 -6.57
C GLU A 171 -18.25 4.12 -5.20
N TYR A 172 -17.71 5.16 -4.56
CA TYR A 172 -17.03 5.03 -3.27
C TYR A 172 -17.97 4.63 -2.14
N PHE A 173 -19.17 5.20 -2.04
CA PHE A 173 -20.19 4.76 -1.07
C PHE A 173 -20.67 3.34 -1.37
N GLY A 174 -20.75 2.94 -2.63
CA GLY A 174 -21.04 1.58 -3.05
C GLY A 174 -20.00 0.59 -2.54
N SER A 175 -18.71 0.91 -2.72
CA SER A 175 -17.58 0.11 -2.22
C SER A 175 -17.59 -0.01 -0.70
N LEU A 176 -17.84 1.10 0.02
CA LEU A 176 -17.99 1.09 1.48
C LEU A 176 -19.10 0.15 1.93
N ARG A 177 -20.24 0.17 1.26
CA ARG A 177 -21.37 -0.73 1.55
C ARG A 177 -21.00 -2.19 1.32
N GLU A 178 -20.29 -2.51 0.25
CA GLU A 178 -19.84 -3.87 -0.07
C GLU A 178 -18.81 -4.38 0.96
N LEU A 179 -17.98 -3.49 1.49
CA LEU A 179 -17.05 -3.78 2.59
C LEU A 179 -17.75 -3.92 3.95
N GLY A 180 -19.08 -3.69 4.03
CA GLY A 180 -19.85 -3.74 5.27
C GLY A 180 -19.62 -2.54 6.18
N TYR A 181 -19.06 -1.44 5.66
CA TYR A 181 -18.85 -0.21 6.43
C TYR A 181 -20.18 0.44 6.79
N THR A 182 -20.40 0.70 8.06
CA THR A 182 -21.66 1.24 8.58
C THR A 182 -21.58 2.73 8.92
N GLY A 183 -20.39 3.32 8.94
CA GLY A 183 -20.15 4.67 9.45
C GLY A 183 -20.31 4.79 10.97
N ILE A 184 -20.52 3.67 11.66
CA ILE A 184 -20.67 3.66 13.12
C ILE A 184 -19.31 3.43 13.76
N THR A 185 -18.82 4.43 14.47
CA THR A 185 -17.61 4.31 15.30
C THR A 185 -17.98 4.14 16.75
N THR A 186 -17.35 3.20 17.45
CA THR A 186 -17.53 3.02 18.90
C THR A 186 -16.36 3.68 19.61
N GLU A 187 -16.65 4.74 20.37
CA GLU A 187 -15.66 5.38 21.23
C GLU A 187 -15.76 4.80 22.63
N TYR A 188 -14.66 4.27 23.11
CA TYR A 188 -14.55 3.82 24.50
C TYR A 188 -14.00 4.95 25.35
N SER A 189 -14.77 5.42 26.30
CA SER A 189 -14.34 6.47 27.22
C SER A 189 -14.69 6.12 28.66
N ALA A 190 -13.77 6.38 29.58
CA ALA A 190 -13.99 6.25 31.01
C ALA A 190 -13.96 7.62 31.68
N LEU A 191 -14.64 7.75 32.81
CA LEU A 191 -14.58 8.94 33.63
C LEU A 191 -13.36 8.82 34.56
N ASN A 192 -12.42 9.75 34.47
CA ASN A 192 -11.31 9.82 35.39
C ASN A 192 -11.86 10.18 36.77
N SER A 193 -11.62 9.35 37.79
CA SER A 193 -12.16 9.52 39.14
C SER A 193 -11.56 10.70 39.91
N GLU A 194 -10.43 11.23 39.48
CA GLU A 194 -9.76 12.38 40.12
C GLU A 194 -10.14 13.70 39.46
N THR A 195 -10.21 13.74 38.10
CA THR A 195 -10.48 14.99 37.36
C THR A 195 -11.93 15.15 36.96
N TRP A 196 -12.74 14.09 37.01
CA TRP A 196 -14.11 14.02 36.52
C TRP A 196 -14.27 14.33 35.03
N GLU A 197 -13.18 14.21 34.27
CA GLU A 197 -13.16 14.37 32.81
C GLU A 197 -13.27 13.03 32.12
N ARG A 198 -13.85 13.00 30.92
CA ARG A 198 -13.88 11.80 30.09
C ARG A 198 -12.56 11.65 29.35
N GLU A 199 -11.93 10.52 29.55
CA GLU A 199 -10.70 10.13 28.85
C GLU A 199 -11.03 9.06 27.81
N ASN A 200 -10.46 9.19 26.60
CA ASN A 200 -10.59 8.19 25.56
C ASN A 200 -9.69 7.00 25.88
N MET A 201 -10.26 5.83 26.01
CA MET A 201 -9.56 4.59 26.40
C MET A 201 -9.02 3.81 25.20
N GLY A 202 -9.32 4.25 23.98
CA GLY A 202 -8.89 3.61 22.73
C GLY A 202 -9.50 2.24 22.46
N SER A 203 -9.72 1.41 23.47
CA SER A 203 -10.36 0.10 23.35
C SER A 203 -11.15 -0.28 24.60
N GLN A 204 -12.08 -1.23 24.48
CA GLN A 204 -12.83 -1.75 25.61
C GLN A 204 -11.93 -2.37 26.70
N THR A 205 -10.85 -3.03 26.30
CA THR A 205 -9.90 -3.69 27.22
C THR A 205 -9.19 -2.70 28.17
N ASN A 206 -9.13 -1.44 27.82
CA ASN A 206 -8.51 -0.40 28.65
C ASN A 206 -9.49 0.24 29.67
N MET A 207 -10.74 -0.20 29.68
CA MET A 207 -11.78 0.31 30.60
C MET A 207 -11.87 -0.49 31.90
N ASP A 208 -11.29 -1.71 31.92
CA ASP A 208 -11.23 -2.62 33.07
C ASP A 208 -9.93 -2.39 33.88
#